data_6bb954dec9678b15f6ab58ce827a4fab
#
_entry.id   6bb954dec9678b15f6ab58ce827a4fab
#
_cell.length_a   1.000
_cell.length_b   1.000
_cell.length_c   1.000
_cell.angle_alpha   90.00
_cell.angle_beta   90.00
_cell.angle_gamma   90.00
#
_symmetry.space_group_name_H-M   'P 1'
#
loop_
_entity.id
_entity.type
_entity.pdbx_description
1 polymer ?
#
loop_
_entity_poly.entity_id
_entity_poly.type
_entity_poly.pdbx_seq_one_letter_code
_entity_poly.pdbx_strand_id
1 'polypeptide(L)'
;MLFLPGRIFVSLFAMGAIAAASTQSPPDAVVAADGSGQYTSVQDAIVKAPQSASAEKPWIILVKPGIYKELIYAQREKRFVHLIGQDPKTTVITFNLGPKMLGLDGKPIGTFHTPTADIDADDFTAENITFENSAGKVGPALAIRVDGDRDIFRNCGFRGYQDTILINRGRQYFENCTITGATDFIFGGAVAFFEKCDIHCTGSGYVTAASTPVSEPFGYVFAHCTISGDSPGLKTYLGRPWRAFASVIYLNTTMSDVIRPVGWFNWDDPAREKTARYAEFNSTGPGANPAARVTWSKQLSAAEAAKITVETVLGGADNWNPIN
;
A
#
# COMPACT_ATOMS: atom_id res chain seq x y z
N MET A 1 11.76 -25.92 -77.26
CA MET A 1 11.30 -26.57 -76.04
C MET A 1 11.50 -25.53 -74.91
N LEU A 2 10.45 -24.74 -74.66
CA LEU A 2 10.48 -23.61 -73.71
C LEU A 2 9.92 -24.11 -72.35
N PHE A 3 10.68 -23.98 -71.29
CA PHE A 3 10.21 -24.18 -69.89
C PHE A 3 9.75 -22.85 -69.34
N LEU A 4 8.46 -22.78 -68.90
CA LEU A 4 7.94 -21.68 -68.09
C LEU A 4 8.14 -22.00 -66.61
N PRO A 5 8.51 -21.01 -65.76
CA PRO A 5 8.60 -21.20 -64.30
C PRO A 5 7.23 -20.95 -63.64
N GLY A 6 6.85 -21.90 -62.77
CA GLY A 6 5.65 -21.82 -61.94
C GLY A 6 5.75 -20.76 -60.85
N ARG A 7 4.69 -20.01 -60.67
CA ARG A 7 4.50 -19.03 -59.56
C ARG A 7 3.96 -19.75 -58.33
N ILE A 8 4.71 -19.69 -57.26
CA ILE A 8 4.26 -20.13 -55.92
C ILE A 8 3.49 -18.97 -55.29
N PHE A 9 2.18 -19.18 -55.02
CA PHE A 9 1.36 -18.29 -54.24
C PHE A 9 1.58 -18.63 -52.74
N VAL A 10 2.17 -17.71 -51.98
CA VAL A 10 2.25 -17.77 -50.55
C VAL A 10 1.06 -17.01 -49.97
N SER A 11 0.07 -17.76 -49.44
CA SER A 11 -1.06 -17.15 -48.74
C SER A 11 -0.62 -16.79 -47.30
N LEU A 12 -0.52 -15.49 -47.04
CA LEU A 12 -0.33 -14.97 -45.67
C LEU A 12 -1.69 -15.05 -44.93
N PHE A 13 -1.82 -16.00 -44.01
CA PHE A 13 -2.91 -15.97 -43.01
C PHE A 13 -2.57 -14.92 -41.94
N ALA A 14 -3.24 -13.79 -41.96
CA ALA A 14 -3.21 -12.83 -40.85
C ALA A 14 -4.08 -13.40 -39.73
N MET A 15 -3.44 -13.92 -38.69
CA MET A 15 -4.09 -14.23 -37.41
C MET A 15 -4.41 -12.90 -36.70
N GLY A 16 -5.64 -12.45 -36.79
CA GLY A 16 -6.16 -11.38 -35.97
C GLY A 16 -6.24 -11.84 -34.51
N ALA A 17 -5.42 -11.26 -33.64
CA ALA A 17 -5.56 -11.41 -32.20
C ALA A 17 -6.87 -10.73 -31.77
N ILE A 18 -7.89 -11.51 -31.46
CA ILE A 18 -9.09 -11.03 -30.77
C ILE A 18 -8.67 -10.76 -29.33
N ALA A 19 -8.46 -9.49 -28.98
CA ALA A 19 -8.35 -9.08 -27.60
C ALA A 19 -9.66 -9.44 -26.89
N ALA A 20 -9.61 -10.34 -25.94
CA ALA A 20 -10.73 -10.63 -25.06
C ALA A 20 -11.01 -9.34 -24.25
N ALA A 21 -12.10 -8.67 -24.58
CA ALA A 21 -12.61 -7.59 -23.74
C ALA A 21 -13.00 -8.22 -22.40
N SER A 22 -12.35 -7.80 -21.31
CA SER A 22 -12.75 -8.18 -19.96
C SER A 22 -14.18 -7.68 -19.77
N THR A 23 -15.10 -8.59 -19.47
CA THR A 23 -16.50 -8.28 -19.17
C THR A 23 -16.59 -7.75 -17.72
N GLN A 24 -15.95 -6.59 -17.47
CA GLN A 24 -16.20 -5.85 -16.24
C GLN A 24 -17.63 -5.29 -16.30
N SER A 25 -18.43 -5.52 -15.27
CA SER A 25 -19.73 -4.88 -15.12
C SER A 25 -19.58 -3.36 -15.20
N PRO A 26 -20.56 -2.63 -15.78
CA PRO A 26 -20.50 -1.18 -15.81
C PRO A 26 -20.41 -0.63 -14.38
N PRO A 27 -19.68 0.48 -14.17
CA PRO A 27 -19.56 1.08 -12.83
C PRO A 27 -20.93 1.61 -12.35
N ASP A 28 -21.18 1.49 -11.05
CA ASP A 28 -22.39 2.01 -10.41
C ASP A 28 -22.36 3.53 -10.29
N ALA A 29 -21.16 4.10 -10.19
CA ALA A 29 -20.93 5.54 -10.14
C ALA A 29 -19.69 5.94 -10.96
N VAL A 30 -19.74 7.10 -11.60
CA VAL A 30 -18.61 7.71 -12.31
C VAL A 30 -18.31 9.07 -11.71
N VAL A 31 -17.08 9.24 -11.22
CA VAL A 31 -16.57 10.51 -10.68
C VAL A 31 -15.65 11.15 -11.71
N ALA A 32 -15.85 12.43 -12.00
CA ALA A 32 -15.01 13.20 -12.91
C ALA A 32 -14.90 14.67 -12.44
N ALA A 33 -13.67 15.12 -12.21
CA ALA A 33 -13.43 16.49 -11.74
C ALA A 33 -13.89 17.58 -12.70
N ASP A 34 -14.00 17.27 -13.99
CA ASP A 34 -14.47 18.16 -15.05
C ASP A 34 -16.00 18.20 -15.22
N GLY A 35 -16.75 17.49 -14.37
CA GLY A 35 -18.20 17.39 -14.42
C GLY A 35 -18.76 16.43 -15.48
N SER A 36 -17.92 15.67 -16.19
CA SER A 36 -18.35 14.69 -17.20
C SER A 36 -18.80 13.34 -16.58
N GLY A 37 -18.82 13.23 -15.26
CA GLY A 37 -19.33 12.09 -14.48
C GLY A 37 -20.67 12.38 -13.81
N GLN A 38 -21.18 11.40 -13.08
CA GLN A 38 -22.36 11.58 -12.22
C GLN A 38 -22.02 12.40 -10.97
N TYR A 39 -20.75 12.36 -10.55
CA TYR A 39 -20.22 13.05 -9.38
C TYR A 39 -18.94 13.81 -9.77
N THR A 40 -18.69 14.92 -9.08
CA THR A 40 -17.41 15.65 -9.13
C THR A 40 -16.54 15.38 -7.90
N SER A 41 -17.09 14.73 -6.88
CA SER A 41 -16.46 14.37 -5.60
C SER A 41 -16.46 12.85 -5.43
N VAL A 42 -15.30 12.29 -5.02
CA VAL A 42 -15.16 10.88 -4.67
C VAL A 42 -15.95 10.58 -3.39
N GLN A 43 -15.92 11.50 -2.41
CA GLN A 43 -16.69 11.36 -1.17
C GLN A 43 -18.19 11.22 -1.42
N ASP A 44 -18.75 12.03 -2.32
CA ASP A 44 -20.17 11.95 -2.65
C ASP A 44 -20.55 10.59 -3.26
N ALA A 45 -19.70 10.03 -4.10
CA ALA A 45 -19.91 8.70 -4.67
C ALA A 45 -19.82 7.59 -3.62
N ILE A 46 -18.87 7.68 -2.66
CA ILE A 46 -18.75 6.73 -1.54
C ILE A 46 -20.02 6.77 -0.66
N VAL A 47 -20.52 7.95 -0.33
CA VAL A 47 -21.74 8.10 0.50
C VAL A 47 -22.95 7.43 -0.16
N LYS A 48 -23.01 7.35 -1.50
CA LYS A 48 -24.09 6.71 -2.25
C LYS A 48 -24.02 5.19 -2.27
N ALA A 49 -22.89 4.60 -1.89
CA ALA A 49 -22.78 3.14 -1.81
C ALA A 49 -23.87 2.56 -0.92
N PRO A 50 -24.64 1.55 -1.39
CA PRO A 50 -25.69 0.94 -0.60
C PRO A 50 -25.10 0.01 0.47
N GLN A 51 -25.78 -0.12 1.60
CA GLN A 51 -25.39 -1.09 2.64
C GLN A 51 -25.60 -2.55 2.20
N SER A 52 -26.30 -2.78 1.09
CA SER A 52 -26.53 -4.10 0.49
C SER A 52 -25.42 -4.55 -0.47
N ALA A 53 -24.34 -3.78 -0.62
CA ALA A 53 -23.18 -4.22 -1.39
C ALA A 53 -22.56 -5.46 -0.74
N SER A 54 -22.07 -6.39 -1.55
CA SER A 54 -21.50 -7.67 -1.12
C SER A 54 -20.31 -8.07 -1.99
N ALA A 55 -19.64 -9.17 -1.65
CA ALA A 55 -18.53 -9.68 -2.44
C ALA A 55 -18.96 -10.03 -3.87
N GLU A 56 -20.18 -10.56 -4.06
CA GLU A 56 -20.73 -10.92 -5.38
C GLU A 56 -21.21 -9.69 -6.16
N LYS A 57 -21.53 -8.60 -5.44
CA LYS A 57 -22.02 -7.35 -6.03
C LYS A 57 -21.41 -6.15 -5.29
N PRO A 58 -20.12 -5.87 -5.49
CA PRO A 58 -19.49 -4.69 -4.94
C PRO A 58 -20.09 -3.42 -5.58
N TRP A 59 -19.99 -2.30 -4.86
CA TRP A 59 -20.32 -0.99 -5.38
C TRP A 59 -19.09 -0.40 -6.10
N ILE A 60 -19.15 -0.37 -7.43
CA ILE A 60 -18.03 0.03 -8.28
C ILE A 60 -18.09 1.53 -8.57
N ILE A 61 -17.08 2.26 -8.17
CA ILE A 61 -16.90 3.70 -8.43
C ILE A 61 -15.72 3.88 -9.38
N LEU A 62 -15.99 4.29 -10.61
CA LEU A 62 -14.95 4.68 -11.58
C LEU A 62 -14.56 6.14 -11.32
N VAL A 63 -13.28 6.38 -11.04
CA VAL A 63 -12.72 7.73 -10.85
C VAL A 63 -11.89 8.08 -12.07
N LYS A 64 -12.36 9.05 -12.88
CA LYS A 64 -11.63 9.54 -14.05
C LYS A 64 -10.36 10.29 -13.65
N PRO A 65 -9.37 10.43 -14.57
CA PRO A 65 -8.19 11.23 -14.31
C PRO A 65 -8.55 12.64 -13.83
N GLY A 66 -7.87 13.07 -12.76
CA GLY A 66 -8.09 14.37 -12.14
C GLY A 66 -7.36 14.47 -10.80
N ILE A 67 -7.26 15.70 -10.30
CA ILE A 67 -6.78 15.99 -8.95
C ILE A 67 -7.99 16.35 -8.09
N TYR A 68 -8.35 15.46 -7.18
CA TYR A 68 -9.49 15.58 -6.27
C TYR A 68 -8.98 16.10 -4.92
N LYS A 69 -9.17 17.42 -4.69
CA LYS A 69 -8.75 18.07 -3.43
C LYS A 69 -9.85 17.94 -2.39
N GLU A 70 -9.94 16.80 -1.78
CA GLU A 70 -10.99 16.46 -0.82
C GLU A 70 -10.48 15.49 0.25
N LEU A 71 -11.18 15.44 1.37
CA LEU A 71 -11.07 14.38 2.36
C LEU A 71 -12.10 13.32 2.05
N ILE A 72 -11.69 12.05 2.06
CA ILE A 72 -12.62 10.95 1.88
C ILE A 72 -12.73 10.10 3.15
N TYR A 73 -13.93 9.66 3.45
CA TYR A 73 -14.23 8.78 4.56
C TYR A 73 -15.16 7.65 4.12
N ALA A 74 -14.63 6.42 4.11
CA ALA A 74 -15.43 5.22 3.91
C ALA A 74 -15.86 4.68 5.29
N GLN A 75 -17.11 4.97 5.69
CA GLN A 75 -17.68 4.57 6.98
C GLN A 75 -17.86 3.05 7.05
N ARG A 76 -17.92 2.49 8.25
CA ARG A 76 -18.00 1.04 8.51
C ARG A 76 -19.15 0.32 7.80
N GLU A 77 -20.27 0.99 7.59
CA GLU A 77 -21.42 0.45 6.87
C GLU A 77 -21.26 0.46 5.34
N LYS A 78 -20.20 1.10 4.80
CA LYS A 78 -19.90 1.19 3.37
C LYS A 78 -18.96 0.07 2.93
N ARG A 79 -19.28 -1.17 3.28
CA ARG A 79 -18.49 -2.35 2.88
C ARG A 79 -18.58 -2.61 1.39
N PHE A 80 -17.59 -3.31 0.86
CA PHE A 80 -17.52 -3.71 -0.55
C PHE A 80 -17.56 -2.54 -1.53
N VAL A 81 -17.05 -1.38 -1.12
CA VAL A 81 -16.78 -0.29 -2.06
C VAL A 81 -15.51 -0.58 -2.82
N HIS A 82 -15.59 -0.48 -4.14
CA HIS A 82 -14.46 -0.66 -5.03
C HIS A 82 -14.20 0.64 -5.81
N LEU A 83 -13.15 1.38 -5.44
CA LEU A 83 -12.67 2.57 -6.15
C LEU A 83 -11.71 2.17 -7.26
N ILE A 84 -12.02 2.53 -8.51
CA ILE A 84 -11.17 2.23 -9.67
C ILE A 84 -10.77 3.53 -10.36
N GLY A 85 -9.49 3.90 -10.26
CA GLY A 85 -8.88 4.94 -11.10
C GLY A 85 -8.47 4.39 -12.47
N GLN A 86 -8.15 5.27 -13.39
CA GLN A 86 -7.61 4.84 -14.68
C GLN A 86 -6.08 4.67 -14.65
N ASP A 87 -5.38 5.54 -13.93
CA ASP A 87 -3.92 5.53 -13.78
C ASP A 87 -3.56 6.25 -12.47
N PRO A 88 -2.75 5.64 -11.58
CA PRO A 88 -2.39 6.26 -10.30
C PRO A 88 -1.57 7.55 -10.46
N LYS A 89 -0.95 7.78 -11.61
CA LYS A 89 -0.21 9.03 -11.87
C LYS A 89 -1.14 10.21 -12.16
N THR A 90 -2.32 9.95 -12.67
CA THR A 90 -3.28 10.95 -13.13
C THR A 90 -4.57 11.00 -12.34
N THR A 91 -4.85 9.98 -11.51
CA THR A 91 -6.02 9.93 -10.62
C THR A 91 -5.54 10.11 -9.18
N VAL A 92 -5.60 11.33 -8.66
CA VAL A 92 -4.99 11.70 -7.38
C VAL A 92 -6.03 12.29 -6.43
N ILE A 93 -6.22 11.67 -5.28
CA ILE A 93 -6.99 12.21 -4.15
C ILE A 93 -5.98 12.82 -3.18
N THR A 94 -6.06 14.12 -2.94
CA THR A 94 -5.07 14.86 -2.17
C THR A 94 -5.69 15.86 -1.21
N PHE A 95 -5.10 15.99 -0.04
CA PHE A 95 -5.36 17.09 0.88
C PHE A 95 -4.08 17.46 1.64
N ASN A 96 -4.12 18.48 2.50
CA ASN A 96 -2.91 19.03 3.12
C ASN A 96 -3.05 19.29 4.62
N LEU A 97 -3.78 18.41 5.34
CA LEU A 97 -3.88 18.51 6.79
C LEU A 97 -2.55 18.21 7.48
N GLY A 98 -2.16 19.10 8.40
CA GLY A 98 -1.01 18.89 9.27
C GLY A 98 -1.41 18.88 10.75
N PRO A 99 -0.65 18.20 11.65
CA PRO A 99 -1.08 17.91 13.02
C PRO A 99 -1.22 19.16 13.90
N LYS A 100 -0.57 20.27 13.52
CA LYS A 100 -0.62 21.56 14.24
C LYS A 100 -1.72 22.49 13.77
N MET A 101 -2.48 22.11 12.73
CA MET A 101 -3.65 22.88 12.31
C MET A 101 -4.69 22.88 13.42
N LEU A 102 -5.39 23.99 13.58
CA LEU A 102 -6.36 24.14 14.66
C LEU A 102 -7.72 23.58 14.23
N GLY A 103 -8.29 22.74 15.07
CA GLY A 103 -9.67 22.27 14.95
C GLY A 103 -10.68 23.34 15.38
N LEU A 104 -11.96 23.01 15.32
CA LEU A 104 -13.06 23.91 15.73
C LEU A 104 -13.01 24.30 17.22
N ASP A 105 -12.35 23.49 18.04
CA ASP A 105 -12.13 23.75 19.47
C ASP A 105 -10.89 24.63 19.76
N GLY A 106 -10.23 25.12 18.72
CA GLY A 106 -9.02 25.93 18.79
C GLY A 106 -7.76 25.17 19.20
N LYS A 107 -7.78 23.84 19.25
CA LYS A 107 -6.62 23.00 19.58
C LYS A 107 -6.02 22.36 18.32
N PRO A 108 -4.74 21.97 18.35
CA PRO A 108 -4.15 21.17 17.27
C PRO A 108 -4.93 19.88 17.03
N ILE A 109 -5.21 19.59 15.76
CA ILE A 109 -5.99 18.38 15.39
C ILE A 109 -5.23 17.08 15.70
N GLY A 110 -3.89 17.12 15.78
CA GLY A 110 -3.06 15.94 16.05
C GLY A 110 -2.94 15.02 14.84
N THR A 111 -2.05 14.03 14.94
CA THR A 111 -1.70 13.10 13.85
C THR A 111 -2.91 12.38 13.28
N PHE A 112 -3.74 11.80 14.15
CA PHE A 112 -4.81 10.87 13.75
C PHE A 112 -6.03 11.53 13.08
N HIS A 113 -6.04 12.86 12.98
CA HIS A 113 -7.06 13.64 12.28
C HIS A 113 -6.53 14.31 11.01
N THR A 114 -5.37 13.85 10.51
CA THR A 114 -4.77 14.38 9.28
C THR A 114 -5.00 13.53 8.02
N PRO A 115 -5.63 12.33 8.04
CA PRO A 115 -5.70 11.53 6.84
C PRO A 115 -6.46 12.22 5.72
N THR A 116 -5.92 12.15 4.49
CA THR A 116 -6.64 12.50 3.28
C THR A 116 -7.75 11.48 3.00
N ALA A 117 -7.45 10.20 3.20
CA ALA A 117 -8.41 9.10 3.11
C ALA A 117 -8.48 8.36 4.44
N ASP A 118 -9.69 8.20 4.99
CA ASP A 118 -9.96 7.43 6.19
C ASP A 118 -10.91 6.27 5.85
N ILE A 119 -10.43 5.02 5.99
CA ILE A 119 -11.15 3.81 5.56
C ILE A 119 -11.46 2.98 6.81
N ASP A 120 -12.68 3.10 7.31
CA ASP A 120 -13.21 2.30 8.42
C ASP A 120 -13.97 1.05 7.92
N ALA A 121 -14.37 1.06 6.64
CA ALA A 121 -15.16 -0.01 6.03
C ALA A 121 -14.33 -1.25 5.79
N ASP A 122 -14.85 -2.42 6.16
CA ASP A 122 -14.29 -3.71 5.73
C ASP A 122 -14.52 -3.97 4.25
N ASP A 123 -13.68 -4.83 3.65
CA ASP A 123 -13.80 -5.29 2.25
C ASP A 123 -13.70 -4.14 1.24
N PHE A 124 -12.99 -3.08 1.60
CA PHE A 124 -12.72 -1.95 0.72
C PHE A 124 -11.62 -2.32 -0.30
N THR A 125 -11.82 -1.92 -1.55
CA THR A 125 -10.81 -2.09 -2.59
C THR A 125 -10.52 -0.78 -3.30
N ALA A 126 -9.25 -0.48 -3.53
CA ALA A 126 -8.82 0.63 -4.38
C ALA A 126 -7.82 0.14 -5.43
N GLU A 127 -8.00 0.60 -6.67
CA GLU A 127 -7.10 0.27 -7.78
C GLU A 127 -6.76 1.53 -8.58
N ASN A 128 -5.49 1.64 -9.00
CA ASN A 128 -5.01 2.69 -9.91
C ASN A 128 -5.26 4.13 -9.41
N ILE A 129 -5.20 4.37 -8.11
CA ILE A 129 -5.44 5.67 -7.48
C ILE A 129 -4.24 6.05 -6.60
N THR A 130 -3.90 7.33 -6.57
CA THR A 130 -2.96 7.88 -5.60
C THR A 130 -3.72 8.60 -4.48
N PHE A 131 -3.39 8.25 -3.24
CA PHE A 131 -3.74 8.95 -2.02
C PHE A 131 -2.53 9.79 -1.57
N GLU A 132 -2.73 11.07 -1.35
CA GLU A 132 -1.64 11.99 -1.05
C GLU A 132 -2.00 12.92 0.12
N ASN A 133 -1.09 13.06 1.08
CA ASN A 133 -1.10 14.22 1.96
C ASN A 133 0.02 15.18 1.53
N SER A 134 -0.37 16.31 0.98
CA SER A 134 0.53 17.31 0.39
C SER A 134 1.02 18.37 1.39
N ALA A 135 0.82 18.18 2.70
CA ALA A 135 1.29 19.11 3.73
C ALA A 135 2.83 19.20 3.83
N GLY A 136 3.54 18.18 3.34
CA GLY A 136 5.01 18.16 3.32
C GLY A 136 5.64 17.91 4.69
N LYS A 137 6.73 18.64 5.01
CA LYS A 137 7.56 18.42 6.21
C LYS A 137 7.00 19.16 7.46
N VAL A 138 5.72 18.93 7.75
CA VAL A 138 5.03 19.62 8.89
C VAL A 138 4.95 18.76 10.16
N GLY A 139 5.53 17.56 10.13
CA GLY A 139 5.37 16.49 11.12
C GLY A 139 4.48 15.38 10.59
N PRO A 140 3.89 14.55 11.47
CA PRO A 140 2.99 13.45 11.08
C PRO A 140 1.80 13.93 10.27
N ALA A 141 1.62 13.40 9.03
CA ALA A 141 0.54 13.82 8.14
C ALA A 141 0.17 12.66 7.20
N LEU A 142 -0.99 12.06 7.43
CA LEU A 142 -1.41 10.82 6.82
C LEU A 142 -2.00 11.03 5.42
N ALA A 143 -1.50 10.29 4.43
CA ALA A 143 -2.17 10.15 3.15
C ALA A 143 -3.40 9.25 3.28
N ILE A 144 -3.26 8.16 4.05
CA ILE A 144 -4.36 7.23 4.31
C ILE A 144 -4.28 6.66 5.73
N ARG A 145 -5.44 6.46 6.33
CA ARG A 145 -5.66 5.64 7.51
C ARG A 145 -6.60 4.49 7.14
N VAL A 146 -6.27 3.28 7.60
CA VAL A 146 -7.06 2.08 7.34
C VAL A 146 -7.37 1.38 8.66
N ASP A 147 -8.64 1.30 8.99
CA ASP A 147 -9.19 0.62 10.14
C ASP A 147 -10.12 -0.55 9.74
N GLY A 148 -10.34 -0.75 8.43
CA GLY A 148 -11.11 -1.88 7.88
C GLY A 148 -10.35 -3.21 7.93
N ASP A 149 -11.06 -4.31 7.80
CA ASP A 149 -10.53 -5.66 7.64
C ASP A 149 -10.75 -6.16 6.20
N ARG A 150 -9.78 -6.88 5.65
CA ARG A 150 -9.81 -7.44 4.29
C ARG A 150 -9.77 -6.37 3.18
N ASP A 151 -9.03 -5.29 3.41
CA ASP A 151 -8.92 -4.24 2.41
C ASP A 151 -7.79 -4.51 1.40
N ILE A 152 -8.02 -4.13 0.16
CA ILE A 152 -7.14 -4.42 -0.96
C ILE A 152 -6.76 -3.14 -1.69
N PHE A 153 -5.46 -2.96 -1.91
CA PHE A 153 -4.90 -1.85 -2.67
C PHE A 153 -4.03 -2.40 -3.80
N ARG A 154 -4.42 -2.17 -5.06
CA ARG A 154 -3.65 -2.61 -6.24
C ARG A 154 -3.23 -1.45 -7.10
N ASN A 155 -1.96 -1.44 -7.49
CA ASN A 155 -1.40 -0.40 -8.36
C ASN A 155 -1.71 1.02 -7.86
N CYS A 156 -1.70 1.22 -6.54
CA CYS A 156 -2.00 2.49 -5.89
C CYS A 156 -0.72 3.25 -5.54
N GLY A 157 -0.84 4.59 -5.51
CA GLY A 157 0.18 5.48 -4.97
C GLY A 157 -0.18 5.94 -3.56
N PHE A 158 0.82 6.01 -2.67
CA PHE A 158 0.68 6.62 -1.34
C PHE A 158 1.80 7.63 -1.17
N ARG A 159 1.44 8.91 -1.07
CA ARG A 159 2.42 9.99 -1.04
C ARG A 159 2.29 10.84 0.22
N GLY A 160 3.39 10.96 0.96
CA GLY A 160 3.50 11.78 2.15
C GLY A 160 4.96 11.99 2.53
N TYR A 161 5.20 12.41 3.77
CA TYR A 161 6.56 12.58 4.28
C TYR A 161 6.78 11.81 5.59
N GLN A 162 6.10 12.18 6.67
CA GLN A 162 6.11 11.44 7.94
C GLN A 162 4.73 10.84 8.15
N ASP A 163 4.68 9.56 8.56
CA ASP A 163 3.44 8.84 8.87
C ASP A 163 2.49 8.73 7.65
N THR A 164 2.99 8.38 6.46
CA THR A 164 2.19 8.40 5.22
C THR A 164 1.00 7.44 5.26
N ILE A 165 1.22 6.19 5.69
CA ILE A 165 0.19 5.14 5.76
C ILE A 165 0.05 4.67 7.22
N LEU A 166 -1.11 4.91 7.81
CA LEU A 166 -1.52 4.27 9.06
C LEU A 166 -2.41 3.07 8.74
N ILE A 167 -1.88 1.86 8.92
CA ILE A 167 -2.66 0.61 8.92
C ILE A 167 -2.87 0.21 10.38
N ASN A 168 -4.01 0.60 10.91
CA ASN A 168 -4.22 0.63 12.35
C ASN A 168 -4.63 -0.74 12.92
N ARG A 169 -5.51 -1.47 12.19
CA ARG A 169 -6.01 -2.79 12.58
C ARG A 169 -6.52 -3.56 11.36
N GLY A 170 -6.94 -4.81 11.53
CA GLY A 170 -7.46 -5.67 10.47
C GLY A 170 -6.35 -6.25 9.59
N ARG A 171 -6.74 -6.75 8.43
CA ARG A 171 -5.86 -7.39 7.45
C ARG A 171 -5.92 -6.62 6.13
N GLN A 172 -4.74 -6.28 5.58
CA GLN A 172 -4.66 -5.51 4.34
C GLN A 172 -3.69 -6.16 3.35
N TYR A 173 -4.01 -6.07 2.07
CA TYR A 173 -3.18 -6.53 0.98
C TYR A 173 -2.83 -5.37 0.04
N PHE A 174 -1.54 -5.17 -0.18
CA PHE A 174 -1.00 -4.16 -1.08
C PHE A 174 -0.23 -4.85 -2.20
N GLU A 175 -0.61 -4.62 -3.45
CA GLU A 175 0.04 -5.22 -4.61
C GLU A 175 0.45 -4.17 -5.63
N ASN A 176 1.70 -4.22 -6.08
CA ASN A 176 2.27 -3.30 -7.09
C ASN A 176 2.11 -1.81 -6.71
N CYS A 177 2.06 -1.48 -5.42
CA CYS A 177 1.87 -0.12 -4.95
C CYS A 177 3.19 0.65 -4.87
N THR A 178 3.14 1.97 -5.08
CA THR A 178 4.25 2.89 -4.84
C THR A 178 4.01 3.66 -3.55
N ILE A 179 4.91 3.54 -2.59
CA ILE A 179 4.77 4.15 -1.26
C ILE A 179 5.95 5.08 -1.00
N THR A 180 5.69 6.36 -0.79
CA THR A 180 6.73 7.36 -0.57
C THR A 180 6.65 8.01 0.80
N GLY A 181 7.81 8.24 1.40
CA GLY A 181 7.91 8.90 2.71
C GLY A 181 9.34 8.97 3.24
N ALA A 182 9.50 9.47 4.46
CA ALA A 182 10.79 9.57 5.11
C ALA A 182 10.81 8.93 6.51
N THR A 183 9.87 9.28 7.37
CA THR A 183 9.90 8.85 8.78
C THR A 183 8.62 8.09 9.11
N ASP A 184 8.76 6.84 9.58
CA ASP A 184 7.64 6.01 10.04
C ASP A 184 6.50 5.93 9.01
N PHE A 185 6.85 5.94 7.72
CA PHE A 185 5.86 6.21 6.69
C PHE A 185 4.95 5.03 6.36
N ILE A 186 5.19 3.86 7.00
CA ILE A 186 4.26 2.72 7.05
C ILE A 186 4.17 2.31 8.52
N PHE A 187 3.05 2.59 9.19
CA PHE A 187 2.96 2.38 10.63
C PHE A 187 1.58 1.88 11.08
N GLY A 188 1.48 1.40 12.33
CA GLY A 188 0.25 0.90 12.92
C GLY A 188 0.33 -0.56 13.38
N GLY A 189 -0.82 -1.12 13.79
CA GLY A 189 -0.93 -2.42 14.45
C GLY A 189 -1.53 -3.54 13.62
N ALA A 190 -1.88 -3.30 12.37
CA ALA A 190 -2.53 -4.25 11.48
C ALA A 190 -1.63 -5.42 11.06
N VAL A 191 -2.24 -6.43 10.45
CA VAL A 191 -1.56 -7.49 9.69
C VAL A 191 -1.62 -7.12 8.21
N ALA A 192 -0.48 -6.85 7.58
CA ALA A 192 -0.47 -6.41 6.19
C ALA A 192 0.58 -7.15 5.36
N PHE A 193 0.20 -7.48 4.12
CA PHE A 193 1.08 -8.11 3.14
C PHE A 193 1.29 -7.16 1.96
N PHE A 194 2.56 -6.83 1.69
CA PHE A 194 2.98 -5.98 0.59
C PHE A 194 3.67 -6.85 -0.46
N GLU A 195 3.06 -7.02 -1.60
CA GLU A 195 3.59 -7.81 -2.72
C GLU A 195 4.04 -6.89 -3.86
N LYS A 196 5.31 -7.00 -4.25
CA LYS A 196 5.88 -6.25 -5.38
C LYS A 196 5.71 -4.73 -5.29
N CYS A 197 5.73 -4.19 -4.07
CA CYS A 197 5.62 -2.76 -3.87
C CYS A 197 6.96 -2.05 -4.04
N ASP A 198 6.90 -0.82 -4.57
CA ASP A 198 8.04 0.10 -4.65
C ASP A 198 7.99 1.08 -3.47
N ILE A 199 8.96 0.95 -2.56
CA ILE A 199 9.06 1.74 -1.34
C ILE A 199 10.17 2.76 -1.52
N HIS A 200 9.78 4.03 -1.61
CA HIS A 200 10.70 5.10 -1.97
C HIS A 200 10.92 6.10 -0.84
N CYS A 201 12.18 6.18 -0.37
CA CYS A 201 12.58 7.06 0.72
C CYS A 201 12.90 8.46 0.21
N THR A 202 12.10 9.46 0.58
CA THR A 202 12.28 10.88 0.24
C THR A 202 13.11 11.65 1.27
N GLY A 203 13.57 10.96 2.31
CA GLY A 203 14.42 11.50 3.39
C GLY A 203 14.99 10.39 4.26
N SER A 204 15.98 10.74 5.08
CA SER A 204 16.51 9.82 6.08
C SER A 204 15.49 9.61 7.21
N GLY A 205 15.33 8.38 7.70
CA GLY A 205 14.38 8.07 8.76
C GLY A 205 14.13 6.58 8.93
N TYR A 206 12.87 6.17 8.87
CA TYR A 206 12.45 4.80 9.12
C TYR A 206 11.34 4.41 8.14
N VAL A 207 11.49 3.27 7.46
CA VAL A 207 10.45 2.75 6.56
C VAL A 207 9.20 2.39 7.37
N THR A 208 9.38 1.59 8.43
CA THR A 208 8.26 1.10 9.23
C THR A 208 8.34 1.52 10.70
N ALA A 209 7.14 1.68 11.31
CA ALA A 209 6.95 1.82 12.75
C ALA A 209 5.77 0.94 13.20
N ALA A 210 5.99 -0.38 13.24
CA ALA A 210 4.95 -1.33 13.59
C ALA A 210 4.60 -1.29 15.09
N SER A 211 3.32 -1.51 15.38
CA SER A 211 2.78 -1.67 16.75
C SER A 211 1.98 -2.96 16.91
N THR A 212 2.39 -4.00 16.23
CA THR A 212 1.71 -5.30 16.17
C THR A 212 1.35 -5.81 17.57
N PRO A 213 0.10 -6.17 17.84
CA PRO A 213 -0.30 -6.79 19.11
C PRO A 213 0.41 -8.12 19.35
N VAL A 214 0.57 -8.49 20.61
CA VAL A 214 1.20 -9.77 20.99
C VAL A 214 0.40 -10.98 20.51
N SER A 215 -0.91 -10.84 20.38
CA SER A 215 -1.83 -11.87 19.88
C SER A 215 -1.68 -12.16 18.39
N GLU A 216 -1.17 -11.20 17.61
CA GLU A 216 -1.03 -11.36 16.18
C GLU A 216 0.28 -12.07 15.83
N PRO A 217 0.24 -13.22 15.15
CA PRO A 217 1.44 -13.96 14.76
C PRO A 217 2.29 -13.20 13.75
N PHE A 218 1.66 -12.38 12.91
CA PHE A 218 2.30 -11.54 11.90
C PHE A 218 1.93 -10.06 12.10
N GLY A 219 2.79 -9.17 11.62
CA GLY A 219 2.51 -7.75 11.40
C GLY A 219 2.66 -7.44 9.93
N TYR A 220 3.72 -6.74 9.53
CA TYR A 220 3.97 -6.39 8.15
C TYR A 220 4.87 -7.42 7.46
N VAL A 221 4.47 -7.90 6.30
CA VAL A 221 5.28 -8.74 5.43
C VAL A 221 5.46 -8.04 4.09
N PHE A 222 6.71 -7.79 3.72
CA PHE A 222 7.10 -7.24 2.42
C PHE A 222 7.73 -8.36 1.59
N ALA A 223 7.09 -8.73 0.49
CA ALA A 223 7.59 -9.78 -0.40
C ALA A 223 7.84 -9.23 -1.80
N HIS A 224 9.00 -9.55 -2.36
CA HIS A 224 9.42 -9.14 -3.70
C HIS A 224 9.40 -7.61 -3.93
N CYS A 225 9.53 -6.84 -2.85
CA CYS A 225 9.50 -5.38 -2.88
C CYS A 225 10.86 -4.78 -3.30
N THR A 226 10.85 -3.51 -3.67
CA THR A 226 12.05 -2.71 -3.90
C THR A 226 12.08 -1.55 -2.92
N ILE A 227 13.26 -1.29 -2.32
CA ILE A 227 13.48 -0.11 -1.46
C ILE A 227 14.54 0.77 -2.10
N SER A 228 14.18 2.02 -2.39
CA SER A 228 15.04 3.01 -3.03
C SER A 228 14.99 4.36 -2.31
N GLY A 229 15.72 5.35 -2.78
CA GLY A 229 15.68 6.71 -2.22
C GLY A 229 16.13 7.77 -3.21
N ASP A 230 15.73 9.03 -2.97
CA ASP A 230 15.93 10.19 -3.84
C ASP A 230 17.42 10.51 -4.12
N SER A 231 18.31 10.24 -3.16
CA SER A 231 19.72 10.59 -3.31
C SER A 231 20.64 9.62 -2.58
N PRO A 232 21.90 9.47 -3.06
CA PRO A 232 22.87 8.54 -2.47
C PRO A 232 23.24 8.84 -1.01
N GLY A 233 22.99 10.04 -0.51
CA GLY A 233 23.29 10.46 0.87
C GLY A 233 22.23 10.08 1.90
N LEU A 234 21.06 9.65 1.48
CA LEU A 234 20.01 9.24 2.39
C LEU A 234 20.36 7.94 3.10
N LYS A 235 20.10 7.88 4.41
CA LYS A 235 20.31 6.68 5.22
C LYS A 235 19.10 6.43 6.12
N THR A 236 18.39 5.37 5.82
CA THR A 236 17.11 5.00 6.44
C THR A 236 17.23 3.63 7.11
N TYR A 237 16.49 3.42 8.18
CA TYR A 237 16.31 2.11 8.79
C TYR A 237 15.14 1.37 8.13
N LEU A 238 15.18 0.04 8.09
CA LEU A 238 14.04 -0.82 7.69
C LEU A 238 12.83 -0.61 8.60
N GLY A 239 13.08 -0.30 9.86
CA GLY A 239 12.03 0.04 10.80
C GLY A 239 12.49 0.18 12.24
N ARG A 240 11.53 0.57 13.06
CA ARG A 240 11.65 0.66 14.52
C ARG A 240 10.35 0.23 15.21
N PRO A 241 10.40 -0.43 16.38
CA PRO A 241 9.22 -0.94 17.06
C PRO A 241 8.49 0.19 17.80
N TRP A 242 7.35 0.66 17.26
CA TRP A 242 6.52 1.66 17.95
C TRP A 242 5.94 1.12 19.26
N ARG A 243 5.64 -0.18 19.30
CA ARG A 243 5.24 -0.89 20.53
C ARG A 243 6.06 -2.17 20.69
N ALA A 244 6.04 -2.74 21.88
CA ALA A 244 6.55 -4.09 22.12
C ALA A 244 5.84 -5.08 21.18
N PHE A 245 6.50 -6.17 20.81
CA PHE A 245 6.02 -7.22 19.89
C PHE A 245 5.81 -6.78 18.42
N ALA A 246 6.23 -5.58 18.04
CA ALA A 246 6.24 -5.14 16.65
C ALA A 246 6.83 -6.23 15.75
N SER A 247 6.16 -6.53 14.63
CA SER A 247 6.55 -7.60 13.71
C SER A 247 6.67 -7.04 12.30
N VAL A 248 7.85 -7.17 11.68
CA VAL A 248 8.11 -6.78 10.29
C VAL A 248 9.04 -7.79 9.66
N ILE A 249 8.69 -8.28 8.48
CA ILE A 249 9.43 -9.29 7.73
C ILE A 249 9.65 -8.79 6.30
N TYR A 250 10.89 -8.85 5.81
CA TYR A 250 11.22 -8.62 4.40
C TYR A 250 11.66 -9.94 3.75
N LEU A 251 10.98 -10.32 2.67
CA LEU A 251 11.24 -11.52 1.88
C LEU A 251 11.64 -11.13 0.46
N ASN A 252 12.77 -11.64 -0.04
CA ASN A 252 13.21 -11.45 -1.43
C ASN A 252 13.17 -9.97 -1.88
N THR A 253 13.46 -9.04 -0.98
CA THR A 253 13.37 -7.60 -1.23
C THR A 253 14.68 -7.04 -1.75
N THR A 254 14.63 -6.23 -2.81
CA THR A 254 15.80 -5.52 -3.31
C THR A 254 15.97 -4.20 -2.57
N MET A 255 17.13 -3.99 -1.95
CA MET A 255 17.42 -2.81 -1.12
C MET A 255 18.59 -2.02 -1.68
N SER A 256 18.35 -0.75 -2.02
CA SER A 256 19.45 0.15 -2.39
C SER A 256 20.29 0.52 -1.16
N ASP A 257 21.39 1.23 -1.38
CA ASP A 257 22.29 1.70 -0.32
C ASP A 257 21.66 2.76 0.62
N VAL A 258 20.41 3.15 0.39
CA VAL A 258 19.63 3.97 1.31
C VAL A 258 19.45 3.28 2.66
N ILE A 259 19.42 1.95 2.69
CA ILE A 259 19.26 1.19 3.93
C ILE A 259 20.58 1.16 4.72
N ARG A 260 20.50 1.57 5.99
CA ARG A 260 21.63 1.51 6.92
C ARG A 260 22.09 0.06 7.12
N PRO A 261 23.40 -0.22 7.20
CA PRO A 261 23.91 -1.58 7.39
C PRO A 261 23.30 -2.31 8.60
N VAL A 262 23.08 -1.60 9.70
CA VAL A 262 22.45 -2.16 10.92
C VAL A 262 20.98 -2.55 10.73
N GLY A 263 20.32 -2.04 9.70
CA GLY A 263 18.95 -2.36 9.30
C GLY A 263 17.87 -1.79 10.20
N TRP A 264 17.93 -2.01 11.48
CA TRP A 264 16.85 -1.76 12.44
C TRP A 264 17.29 -0.83 13.57
N PHE A 265 16.32 -0.16 14.19
CA PHE A 265 16.54 0.74 15.31
C PHE A 265 15.58 0.39 16.45
N ASN A 266 16.06 0.39 17.69
CA ASN A 266 15.30 -0.08 18.85
C ASN A 266 14.42 1.00 19.53
N TRP A 267 14.29 2.17 18.91
CA TRP A 267 13.55 3.32 19.46
C TRP A 267 14.17 3.89 20.76
N ASP A 268 15.48 3.81 20.93
CA ASP A 268 16.22 4.15 22.16
C ASP A 268 15.72 3.38 23.42
N ASP A 269 15.11 2.21 23.22
CA ASP A 269 14.58 1.35 24.27
C ASP A 269 15.08 -0.08 24.10
N PRO A 270 16.16 -0.47 24.83
CA PRO A 270 16.71 -1.82 24.74
C PRO A 270 15.75 -2.94 25.16
N ALA A 271 14.67 -2.63 25.90
CA ALA A 271 13.67 -3.64 26.23
C ALA A 271 12.90 -4.13 24.99
N ARG A 272 12.77 -3.31 23.97
CA ARG A 272 12.11 -3.64 22.70
C ARG A 272 12.90 -4.65 21.88
N GLU A 273 14.20 -4.70 22.01
CA GLU A 273 15.05 -5.70 21.33
C GLU A 273 14.68 -7.14 21.70
N LYS A 274 14.16 -7.34 22.93
CA LYS A 274 13.75 -8.67 23.44
C LYS A 274 12.40 -9.13 22.91
N THR A 275 11.59 -8.20 22.40
CA THR A 275 10.20 -8.47 22.03
C THR A 275 9.91 -8.21 20.56
N ALA A 276 10.68 -7.36 19.89
CA ALA A 276 10.53 -7.09 18.46
C ALA A 276 10.77 -8.37 17.64
N ARG A 277 9.90 -8.61 16.66
CA ARG A 277 9.89 -9.79 15.78
C ARG A 277 10.27 -9.36 14.36
N TYR A 278 11.51 -8.90 14.21
CA TYR A 278 12.02 -8.39 12.94
C TYR A 278 12.87 -9.43 12.23
N ALA A 279 12.57 -9.66 10.95
CA ALA A 279 13.24 -10.70 10.19
C ALA A 279 13.43 -10.34 8.72
N GLU A 280 14.42 -10.99 8.10
CA GLU A 280 14.71 -10.87 6.69
C GLU A 280 15.00 -12.27 6.09
N PHE A 281 14.69 -12.45 4.81
CA PHE A 281 15.10 -13.62 4.04
C PHE A 281 15.45 -13.22 2.61
N ASN A 282 16.63 -13.65 2.14
CA ASN A 282 17.05 -13.55 0.75
C ASN A 282 16.92 -12.16 0.13
N SER A 283 17.06 -11.10 0.92
CA SER A 283 17.10 -9.73 0.41
C SER A 283 18.39 -9.48 -0.35
N THR A 284 18.35 -8.65 -1.38
CA THR A 284 19.45 -8.38 -2.31
C THR A 284 19.75 -6.89 -2.44
N GLY A 285 20.87 -6.55 -3.09
CA GLY A 285 21.29 -5.17 -3.31
C GLY A 285 22.22 -4.63 -2.21
N PRO A 286 22.78 -3.44 -2.41
CA PRO A 286 23.82 -2.89 -1.52
C PRO A 286 23.34 -2.57 -0.08
N GLY A 287 22.02 -2.39 0.11
CA GLY A 287 21.42 -2.21 1.43
C GLY A 287 21.11 -3.51 2.16
N ALA A 288 21.21 -4.66 1.50
CA ALA A 288 20.90 -5.97 2.08
C ALA A 288 22.19 -6.68 2.54
N ASN A 289 22.66 -6.31 3.72
CA ASN A 289 23.86 -6.94 4.31
C ASN A 289 23.52 -7.67 5.62
N PRO A 290 23.23 -8.98 5.59
CA PRO A 290 22.83 -9.73 6.79
C PRO A 290 23.86 -9.71 7.92
N ALA A 291 25.17 -9.71 7.57
CA ALA A 291 26.26 -9.74 8.56
C ALA A 291 26.39 -8.43 9.35
N ALA A 292 25.87 -7.33 8.84
CA ALA A 292 25.92 -6.02 9.48
C ALA A 292 24.64 -5.66 10.27
N ARG A 293 23.61 -6.52 10.21
CA ARG A 293 22.33 -6.30 10.93
C ARG A 293 22.53 -6.37 12.44
N VAL A 294 21.65 -5.65 13.16
CA VAL A 294 21.58 -5.79 14.63
C VAL A 294 21.33 -7.24 15.03
N THR A 295 21.94 -7.67 16.14
CA THR A 295 21.90 -9.06 16.59
C THR A 295 20.53 -9.55 17.06
N TRP A 296 19.61 -8.64 17.36
CA TRP A 296 18.24 -8.94 17.78
C TRP A 296 17.23 -9.08 16.62
N SER A 297 17.67 -8.85 15.37
CA SER A 297 16.87 -9.21 14.18
C SER A 297 17.28 -10.60 13.67
N LYS A 298 16.36 -11.27 12.97
CA LYS A 298 16.53 -12.65 12.53
C LYS A 298 16.75 -12.74 11.04
N GLN A 299 17.71 -13.55 10.61
CA GLN A 299 17.78 -14.06 9.25
C GLN A 299 17.04 -15.40 9.21
N LEU A 300 15.96 -15.48 8.42
CA LEU A 300 15.14 -16.69 8.31
C LEU A 300 15.85 -17.74 7.46
N SER A 301 15.64 -19.00 7.79
CA SER A 301 15.96 -20.11 6.91
C SER A 301 14.94 -20.21 5.76
N ALA A 302 15.32 -20.91 4.66
CA ALA A 302 14.40 -21.16 3.55
C ALA A 302 13.11 -21.90 4.01
N ALA A 303 13.24 -22.82 4.97
CA ALA A 303 12.10 -23.56 5.50
C ALA A 303 11.15 -22.70 6.35
N GLU A 304 11.66 -21.66 7.02
CA GLU A 304 10.84 -20.69 7.74
C GLU A 304 10.17 -19.72 6.76
N ALA A 305 10.92 -19.18 5.81
CA ALA A 305 10.41 -18.25 4.81
C ALA A 305 9.31 -18.88 3.93
N ALA A 306 9.45 -20.15 3.56
CA ALA A 306 8.45 -20.87 2.77
C ALA A 306 7.07 -21.01 3.45
N LYS A 307 7.00 -20.82 4.77
CA LYS A 307 5.74 -20.84 5.52
C LYS A 307 5.04 -19.47 5.58
N ILE A 308 5.69 -18.42 5.09
CA ILE A 308 5.16 -17.05 5.13
C ILE A 308 4.58 -16.76 3.73
N THR A 309 3.31 -17.06 3.56
CA THR A 309 2.54 -16.86 2.31
C THR A 309 1.39 -15.90 2.57
N VAL A 310 0.80 -15.36 1.52
CA VAL A 310 -0.41 -14.54 1.66
C VAL A 310 -1.49 -15.24 2.48
N GLU A 311 -1.71 -16.52 2.21
CA GLU A 311 -2.70 -17.34 2.93
C GLU A 311 -2.38 -17.51 4.41
N THR A 312 -1.12 -17.78 4.77
CA THR A 312 -0.75 -17.96 6.19
C THR A 312 -0.74 -16.66 6.96
N VAL A 313 -0.47 -15.53 6.29
CA VAL A 313 -0.43 -14.20 6.91
C VAL A 313 -1.82 -13.59 7.01
N LEU A 314 -2.61 -13.65 5.95
CA LEU A 314 -3.89 -12.93 5.85
C LEU A 314 -5.13 -13.84 6.00
N GLY A 315 -4.99 -15.15 5.92
CA GLY A 315 -6.13 -16.07 5.86
C GLY A 315 -7.07 -15.98 7.07
N GLY A 316 -6.52 -15.83 8.29
CA GLY A 316 -7.33 -15.75 9.50
C GLY A 316 -8.25 -16.97 9.69
N ALA A 317 -9.36 -16.78 10.39
CA ALA A 317 -10.35 -17.84 10.62
C ALA A 317 -11.34 -18.00 9.46
N ASP A 318 -11.45 -17.02 8.59
CA ASP A 318 -12.36 -16.98 7.44
C ASP A 318 -11.68 -17.38 6.12
N ASN A 319 -10.39 -17.75 6.15
CA ASN A 319 -9.57 -18.14 5.00
C ASN A 319 -9.55 -17.08 3.89
N TRP A 320 -9.55 -15.80 4.28
CA TRP A 320 -9.50 -14.71 3.31
C TRP A 320 -8.26 -14.79 2.42
N ASN A 321 -8.48 -14.73 1.11
CA ASN A 321 -7.41 -14.75 0.13
C ASN A 321 -7.62 -13.62 -0.91
N PRO A 322 -6.83 -12.53 -0.84
CA PRO A 322 -6.98 -11.39 -1.75
C PRO A 322 -6.51 -11.66 -3.18
N ILE A 323 -5.87 -12.79 -3.46
CA ILE A 323 -5.35 -13.14 -4.79
C ILE A 323 -6.30 -14.03 -5.61
N ASN A 324 -7.41 -14.45 -5.06
CA ASN A 324 -8.41 -15.26 -5.76
C ASN A 324 -9.52 -14.39 -6.34
#